data_bc9d6a4b3fc19c96797c2ba540693306
#
_entry.id   bc9d6a4b3fc19c96797c2ba540693306
#
_cell.length_a   1.000
_cell.length_b   1.000
_cell.length_c   1.000
_cell.angle_alpha   90.00
_cell.angle_beta   90.00
_cell.angle_gamma   90.00
#
_symmetry.space_group_name_H-M   'P 1'
#
loop_
_entity.id
_entity.type
_entity.pdbx_description
1 polymer ?
#
loop_
_entity_poly.entity_id
_entity_poly.type
_entity_poly.pdbx_seq_one_letter_code
_entity_poly.pdbx_strand_id
1 'polypeptide(L)'
;MRGVNLSSGRQIVCYRILPIFEKQYPADPRLQQGLAAVAEFNRGALSVGTMRQHALLCHATARDCETPSAQAVARACGHAIAIAHMGAHARNIERYTRKMLSEKSLTEELEWQRSHIPARFFSYVFAR
;
A
#
# COMPACT_ATOMS: atom_id res chain seq x y z
N MET A 1 18.66 12.83 -2.65
CA MET A 1 17.52 12.33 -1.90
C MET A 1 16.93 11.12 -2.60
N ARG A 2 16.59 10.15 -1.82
CA ARG A 2 15.84 9.07 -2.40
C ARG A 2 14.51 9.59 -2.92
N GLY A 3 14.07 9.06 -4.04
CA GLY A 3 12.78 9.38 -4.55
C GLY A 3 11.70 9.03 -3.54
N VAL A 4 10.66 9.82 -3.50
CA VAL A 4 9.48 9.50 -2.74
C VAL A 4 8.77 8.35 -3.46
N ASN A 5 8.53 7.26 -2.79
CA ASN A 5 7.77 6.19 -3.42
C ASN A 5 6.29 6.58 -3.47
N LEU A 6 5.53 5.91 -4.33
CA LEU A 6 4.15 6.32 -4.59
C LEU A 6 3.25 6.17 -3.38
N SER A 7 3.56 5.26 -2.45
CA SER A 7 2.79 5.09 -1.24
C SER A 7 2.93 6.26 -0.28
N SER A 8 4.06 6.99 -0.33
CA SER A 8 4.29 8.13 0.57
C SER A 8 3.28 9.25 0.37
N GLY A 9 2.94 9.55 -0.89
CA GLY A 9 1.94 10.58 -1.18
C GLY A 9 0.57 10.20 -0.63
N ARG A 10 0.17 8.95 -0.82
CA ARG A 10 -1.11 8.47 -0.30
C ARG A 10 -1.13 8.44 1.21
N GLN A 11 0.00 8.09 1.83
CA GLN A 11 0.13 8.10 3.26
C GLN A 11 -0.04 9.50 3.83
N ILE A 12 0.55 10.51 3.18
CA ILE A 12 0.39 11.91 3.59
C ILE A 12 -1.08 12.32 3.56
N VAL A 13 -1.80 11.95 2.50
CA VAL A 13 -3.23 12.26 2.39
C VAL A 13 -3.98 11.60 3.54
N CYS A 14 -3.69 10.33 3.84
CA CYS A 14 -4.35 9.64 4.94
C CYS A 14 -4.10 10.32 6.27
N TYR A 15 -2.87 10.79 6.54
CA TYR A 15 -2.60 11.52 7.77
C TYR A 15 -3.37 12.84 7.85
N ARG A 16 -3.61 13.48 6.72
CA ARG A 16 -4.40 14.72 6.70
C ARG A 16 -5.86 14.50 7.02
N ILE A 17 -6.43 13.36 6.62
CA ILE A 17 -7.83 13.07 6.86
C ILE A 17 -8.07 12.28 8.14
N LEU A 18 -7.02 11.72 8.74
CA LEU A 18 -7.11 10.92 9.95
C LEU A 18 -7.85 11.64 11.09
N PRO A 19 -7.66 12.94 11.33
CA PRO A 19 -8.40 13.63 12.38
C PRO A 19 -9.93 13.54 12.25
N ILE A 20 -10.46 13.39 11.04
CA ILE A 20 -11.89 13.21 10.82
C ILE A 20 -12.38 11.95 11.52
N PHE A 21 -11.61 10.87 11.41
CA PHE A 21 -11.91 9.60 12.07
C PHE A 21 -11.66 9.72 13.57
N GLU A 22 -10.53 10.27 13.98
CA GLU A 22 -10.13 10.32 15.37
C GLU A 22 -11.05 11.18 16.24
N LYS A 23 -11.70 12.16 15.63
CA LYS A 23 -12.68 12.99 16.30
C LYS A 23 -13.87 12.17 16.81
N GLN A 24 -14.23 11.13 16.08
CA GLN A 24 -15.35 10.26 16.42
C GLN A 24 -14.90 9.02 17.19
N TYR A 25 -13.71 8.52 16.92
CA TYR A 25 -13.18 7.30 17.52
C TYR A 25 -11.77 7.53 18.05
N PRO A 26 -11.61 8.40 19.08
CA PRO A 26 -10.28 8.80 19.54
C PRO A 26 -9.47 7.67 20.19
N ALA A 27 -10.14 6.62 20.64
CA ALA A 27 -9.46 5.51 21.30
C ALA A 27 -9.13 4.34 20.37
N ASP A 28 -9.50 4.42 19.08
CA ASP A 28 -9.25 3.34 18.13
C ASP A 28 -7.91 3.57 17.42
N PRO A 29 -6.88 2.76 17.71
CA PRO A 29 -5.56 2.98 17.16
C PRO A 29 -5.30 2.31 15.81
N ARG A 30 -6.27 1.57 15.26
CA ARG A 30 -6.02 0.68 14.11
C ARG A 30 -5.53 1.42 12.88
N LEU A 31 -6.11 2.59 12.58
CA LEU A 31 -5.70 3.36 11.40
C LEU A 31 -4.30 3.94 11.58
N GLN A 32 -4.05 4.53 12.72
CA GLN A 32 -2.76 5.13 13.02
C GLN A 32 -1.65 4.08 13.02
N GLN A 33 -1.91 2.93 13.63
CA GLN A 33 -0.94 1.83 13.66
C GLN A 33 -0.64 1.32 12.25
N GLY A 34 -1.67 1.19 11.42
CA GLY A 34 -1.48 0.73 10.04
C GLY A 34 -0.65 1.71 9.23
N LEU A 35 -0.92 3.01 9.36
CA LEU A 35 -0.15 4.02 8.64
C LEU A 35 1.30 4.06 9.13
N ALA A 36 1.53 3.94 10.42
CA ALA A 36 2.90 3.88 10.97
C ALA A 36 3.65 2.64 10.46
N ALA A 37 2.95 1.54 10.27
CA ALA A 37 3.55 0.30 9.77
C ALA A 37 4.12 0.45 8.36
N VAL A 38 3.57 1.36 7.55
CA VAL A 38 4.10 1.58 6.18
C VAL A 38 5.57 2.01 6.23
N ALA A 39 5.91 2.93 7.12
CA ALA A 39 7.30 3.37 7.26
C ALA A 39 8.22 2.23 7.69
N GLU A 40 7.76 1.40 8.62
CA GLU A 40 8.54 0.23 9.07
C GLU A 40 8.70 -0.80 7.97
N PHE A 41 7.65 -1.03 7.18
CA PHE A 41 7.73 -1.92 6.04
C PHE A 41 8.75 -1.42 5.02
N ASN A 42 8.74 -0.12 4.74
CA ASN A 42 9.68 0.48 3.78
C ASN A 42 11.13 0.36 4.23
N ARG A 43 11.36 0.25 5.54
CA ARG A 43 12.70 0.00 6.08
C ARG A 43 13.06 -1.48 6.14
N GLY A 44 12.16 -2.36 5.73
CA GLY A 44 12.38 -3.79 5.76
C GLY A 44 12.13 -4.44 7.12
N ALA A 45 11.51 -3.72 8.06
CA ALA A 45 11.28 -4.21 9.40
C ALA A 45 10.04 -5.10 9.55
N LEU A 46 9.12 -5.03 8.58
CA LEU A 46 7.87 -5.79 8.63
C LEU A 46 7.69 -6.63 7.38
N SER A 47 7.01 -7.76 7.54
CA SER A 47 6.71 -8.66 6.43
C SER A 47 5.46 -8.20 5.67
N VAL A 48 5.30 -8.71 4.45
CA VAL A 48 4.10 -8.50 3.63
C VAL A 48 2.86 -9.02 4.37
N GLY A 49 2.98 -10.15 5.05
CA GLY A 49 1.86 -10.70 5.83
C GLY A 49 1.39 -9.76 6.91
N THR A 50 2.32 -9.12 7.63
CA THR A 50 1.98 -8.13 8.65
C THR A 50 1.29 -6.93 8.03
N MET A 51 1.78 -6.45 6.89
CA MET A 51 1.15 -5.33 6.20
C MET A 51 -0.26 -5.66 5.74
N ARG A 52 -0.47 -6.88 5.26
CA ARG A 52 -1.81 -7.34 4.86
C ARG A 52 -2.76 -7.31 6.05
N GLN A 53 -2.30 -7.73 7.22
CA GLN A 53 -3.12 -7.68 8.43
C GLN A 53 -3.50 -6.25 8.80
N HIS A 54 -2.58 -5.30 8.69
CA HIS A 54 -2.89 -3.89 8.94
C HIS A 54 -3.95 -3.36 7.98
N ALA A 55 -3.85 -3.70 6.70
CA ALA A 55 -4.87 -3.30 5.72
C ALA A 55 -6.23 -3.89 6.07
N LEU A 56 -6.28 -5.16 6.45
CA LEU A 56 -7.53 -5.82 6.83
C LEU A 56 -8.13 -5.20 8.09
N LEU A 57 -7.29 -4.81 9.06
CA LEU A 57 -7.78 -4.13 10.27
C LEU A 57 -8.39 -2.78 9.94
N CYS A 58 -7.83 -2.03 9.00
CA CYS A 58 -8.41 -0.77 8.56
C CYS A 58 -9.79 -0.97 7.92
N HIS A 59 -9.94 -2.00 7.10
CA HIS A 59 -11.23 -2.31 6.50
C HIS A 59 -12.24 -2.81 7.55
N ALA A 60 -11.79 -3.57 8.54
CA ALA A 60 -12.64 -3.94 9.67
C ALA A 60 -13.08 -2.71 10.44
N THR A 61 -12.18 -1.75 10.65
CA THR A 61 -12.51 -0.48 11.28
C THR A 61 -13.60 0.24 10.51
N ALA A 62 -13.51 0.26 9.17
CA ALA A 62 -14.55 0.89 8.35
C ALA A 62 -15.92 0.26 8.59
N ARG A 63 -15.97 -1.06 8.70
CA ARG A 63 -17.24 -1.75 8.96
C ARG A 63 -17.82 -1.43 10.33
N ASP A 64 -16.95 -1.10 11.30
CA ASP A 64 -17.38 -0.75 12.66
C ASP A 64 -17.83 0.70 12.80
N CYS A 65 -17.53 1.55 11.80
CA CYS A 65 -17.87 2.97 11.86
C CYS A 65 -19.35 3.20 11.57
N GLU A 66 -19.94 4.17 12.24
CA GLU A 66 -21.35 4.51 12.09
C GLU A 66 -21.58 5.65 11.09
N THR A 67 -20.55 6.43 10.78
CA THR A 67 -20.71 7.57 9.87
C THR A 67 -19.98 7.33 8.56
N PRO A 68 -20.53 7.83 7.44
CA PRO A 68 -19.88 7.69 6.13
C PRO A 68 -18.48 8.32 6.08
N SER A 69 -18.28 9.46 6.77
CA SER A 69 -16.98 10.13 6.75
C SER A 69 -15.91 9.29 7.44
N ALA A 70 -16.20 8.71 8.60
CA ALA A 70 -15.24 7.85 9.29
C ALA A 70 -14.98 6.57 8.49
N GLN A 71 -16.00 5.99 7.88
CA GLN A 71 -15.84 4.83 7.01
C GLN A 71 -14.91 5.13 5.84
N ALA A 72 -15.09 6.29 5.21
CA ALA A 72 -14.28 6.68 4.07
C ALA A 72 -12.80 6.82 4.46
N VAL A 73 -12.52 7.42 5.61
CA VAL A 73 -11.15 7.56 6.12
C VAL A 73 -10.53 6.19 6.34
N ALA A 74 -11.26 5.29 7.01
CA ALA A 74 -10.75 3.95 7.29
C ALA A 74 -10.46 3.17 6.01
N ARG A 75 -11.32 3.26 5.01
CA ARG A 75 -11.10 2.59 3.73
C ARG A 75 -9.91 3.17 2.98
N ALA A 76 -9.77 4.50 3.00
CA ALA A 76 -8.63 5.15 2.37
C ALA A 76 -7.32 4.66 2.99
N CYS A 77 -7.25 4.56 4.31
CA CYS A 77 -6.07 4.05 5.00
C CYS A 77 -5.79 2.59 4.61
N GLY A 78 -6.82 1.75 4.58
CA GLY A 78 -6.66 0.35 4.18
C GLY A 78 -6.12 0.22 2.75
N HIS A 79 -6.63 1.02 1.83
CA HIS A 79 -6.14 1.01 0.45
C HIS A 79 -4.69 1.49 0.35
N ALA A 80 -4.34 2.55 1.07
CA ALA A 80 -2.97 3.07 1.05
C ALA A 80 -1.98 2.02 1.55
N ILE A 81 -2.32 1.30 2.60
CA ILE A 81 -1.48 0.24 3.15
C ILE A 81 -1.37 -0.93 2.17
N ALA A 82 -2.49 -1.32 1.55
CA ALA A 82 -2.50 -2.41 0.57
C ALA A 82 -1.63 -2.07 -0.64
N ILE A 83 -1.74 -0.85 -1.16
CA ILE A 83 -0.94 -0.41 -2.30
C ILE A 83 0.55 -0.40 -1.95
N ALA A 84 0.90 0.03 -0.75
CA ALA A 84 2.30 0.09 -0.31
C ALA A 84 2.97 -1.28 -0.41
N HIS A 85 2.36 -2.34 0.15
CA HIS A 85 3.00 -3.64 0.13
C HIS A 85 2.86 -4.37 -1.21
N MET A 86 1.75 -4.17 -1.93
CA MET A 86 1.57 -4.80 -3.24
C MET A 86 2.48 -4.18 -4.28
N GLY A 87 2.62 -2.86 -4.29
CA GLY A 87 3.53 -2.18 -5.21
C GLY A 87 4.97 -2.60 -4.99
N ALA A 88 5.40 -2.69 -3.74
CA ALA A 88 6.75 -3.13 -3.41
C ALA A 88 6.99 -4.58 -3.86
N HIS A 89 6.02 -5.45 -3.63
CA HIS A 89 6.13 -6.86 -4.04
C HIS A 89 6.27 -6.98 -5.56
N ALA A 90 5.45 -6.28 -6.32
CA ALA A 90 5.49 -6.32 -7.77
C ALA A 90 6.82 -5.77 -8.32
N ARG A 91 7.33 -4.69 -7.73
CA ARG A 91 8.64 -4.15 -8.13
C ARG A 91 9.77 -5.12 -7.83
N ASN A 92 9.69 -5.84 -6.74
CA ASN A 92 10.71 -6.85 -6.39
C ASN A 92 10.69 -8.03 -7.37
N ILE A 93 9.52 -8.45 -7.81
CA ILE A 93 9.39 -9.49 -8.83
C ILE A 93 10.05 -9.03 -10.13
N GLU A 94 9.77 -7.81 -10.57
CA GLU A 94 10.37 -7.26 -11.78
C GLU A 94 11.88 -7.21 -11.67
N ARG A 95 12.40 -6.73 -10.54
CA ARG A 95 13.85 -6.64 -10.32
C ARG A 95 14.51 -8.02 -10.34
N TYR A 96 13.89 -8.99 -9.71
CA TYR A 96 14.39 -10.36 -9.69
C TYR A 96 14.41 -10.95 -11.10
N THR A 97 13.35 -10.73 -11.86
CA THR A 97 13.23 -11.20 -13.23
C THR A 97 14.36 -10.66 -14.08
N ARG A 98 14.68 -9.37 -13.94
CA ARG A 98 15.77 -8.75 -14.70
C ARG A 98 17.12 -9.40 -14.42
N LYS A 99 17.33 -9.91 -13.22
CA LYS A 99 18.59 -10.58 -12.87
C LYS A 99 18.69 -12.00 -13.44
N MET A 100 17.56 -12.64 -13.66
CA MET A 100 17.51 -14.07 -13.93
C MET A 100 17.33 -14.41 -15.41
N LEU A 101 16.84 -13.49 -16.22
CA LEU A 101 16.46 -13.78 -17.59
C LEU A 101 17.37 -13.07 -18.59
N SER A 102 17.51 -13.68 -19.78
CA SER A 102 18.11 -13.00 -20.91
C SER A 102 17.24 -11.82 -21.32
N GLU A 103 17.83 -10.88 -22.08
CA GLU A 103 17.11 -9.69 -22.50
C GLU A 103 15.81 -10.02 -23.23
N LYS A 104 15.84 -11.00 -24.14
CA LYS A 104 14.65 -11.40 -24.88
C LYS A 104 13.58 -11.98 -23.96
N SER A 105 13.99 -12.92 -23.13
CA SER A 105 13.06 -13.55 -22.17
C SER A 105 12.54 -12.55 -21.17
N LEU A 106 13.37 -11.59 -20.77
CA LEU A 106 12.96 -10.53 -19.85
C LEU A 106 11.82 -9.71 -20.46
N THR A 107 11.94 -9.32 -21.73
CA THR A 107 10.91 -8.54 -22.40
C THR A 107 9.58 -9.29 -22.39
N GLU A 108 9.60 -10.57 -22.73
CA GLU A 108 8.40 -11.40 -22.75
C GLU A 108 7.79 -11.52 -21.35
N GLU A 109 8.63 -11.70 -20.34
CA GLU A 109 8.16 -11.83 -18.96
C GLU A 109 7.55 -10.53 -18.44
N LEU A 110 8.18 -9.40 -18.73
CA LEU A 110 7.64 -8.10 -18.32
C LEU A 110 6.31 -7.82 -19.01
N GLU A 111 6.17 -8.22 -20.26
CA GLU A 111 4.91 -8.12 -20.99
C GLU A 111 3.82 -8.94 -20.30
N TRP A 112 4.15 -10.17 -19.92
CA TRP A 112 3.22 -11.02 -19.20
C TRP A 112 2.78 -10.39 -17.86
N GLN A 113 3.75 -9.84 -17.11
CA GLN A 113 3.45 -9.18 -15.84
C GLN A 113 2.51 -7.99 -16.02
N ARG A 114 2.74 -7.18 -17.06
CA ARG A 114 1.87 -6.04 -17.34
C ARG A 114 0.44 -6.46 -17.61
N SER A 115 0.25 -7.58 -18.32
CA SER A 115 -1.09 -8.06 -18.65
C SER A 115 -1.78 -8.74 -17.48
N HIS A 116 -1.04 -9.15 -16.44
CA HIS A 116 -1.61 -9.87 -15.29
C HIS A 116 -1.68 -9.04 -14.00
N ILE A 117 -1.01 -7.89 -13.96
CA ILE A 117 -1.10 -6.98 -12.81
C ILE A 117 -2.29 -6.05 -13.05
N PRO A 118 -3.20 -5.89 -12.08
CA PRO A 118 -4.34 -4.98 -12.24
C PRO A 118 -3.88 -3.58 -12.66
N ALA A 119 -4.57 -2.99 -13.61
CA ALA A 119 -4.19 -1.70 -14.19
C ALA A 119 -4.02 -0.60 -13.13
N ARG A 120 -4.81 -0.65 -12.07
CA ARG A 120 -4.73 0.35 -10.99
C ARG A 120 -3.39 0.34 -10.26
N PHE A 121 -2.58 -0.70 -10.42
CA PHE A 121 -1.27 -0.78 -9.79
C PHE A 121 -0.11 -0.47 -10.74
N PHE A 122 -0.38 -0.23 -12.02
CA PHE A 122 0.69 -0.01 -13.02
C PHE A 122 1.61 1.13 -12.64
N SER A 123 1.06 2.25 -12.18
CA SER A 123 1.88 3.40 -11.81
C SER A 123 2.79 3.12 -10.62
N TYR A 124 2.46 2.14 -9.81
CA TYR A 124 3.26 1.76 -8.64
C TYR A 124 4.35 0.75 -8.99
N VAL A 125 4.15 -0.03 -10.04
CA VAL A 125 5.06 -1.11 -10.43
C VAL A 125 6.05 -0.64 -11.49
N PHE A 126 5.56 0.07 -12.50
CA PHE A 126 6.34 0.41 -13.69
C PHE A 126 6.68 1.89 -13.82
N ALA A 127 6.19 2.75 -12.93
CA ALA A 127 6.49 4.17 -12.99
C ALA A 127 7.97 4.44 -12.70
N ARG A 128 8.48 5.51 -13.27
CA ARG A 128 9.84 5.99 -13.07
C ARG A 128 9.83 7.31 -12.34
#